data_6f985f3a11f07b295578364c1e4e3f37
#
_entry.id   6f985f3a11f07b295578364c1e4e3f37
#
_cell.length_a   1.000
_cell.length_b   1.000
_cell.length_c   1.000
_cell.angle_alpha   90.00
_cell.angle_beta   90.00
_cell.angle_gamma   90.00
#
_symmetry.space_group_name_H-M   'P 1'
#
loop_
_entity.id
_entity.type
_entity.pdbx_description
1 polymer ?
#
loop_
_entity_poly.entity_id
_entity_poly.type
_entity_poly.pdbx_seq_one_letter_code
_entity_poly.pdbx_strand_id
1 'polypeptide(L)'
;MGKIIGIDLGTTNSCVAVMEGGKPTVIANAEGERTTPSIVAFTKTGDRLVGEPAKRQAVTNADRTIRSIKREMGTEYKVDIEGKKYSPQEISAMILQKLKGDAENYLGEKVTEAVITVPAYFNDAQRQATKDAGKIAGLDVNRIINEPTAAALAYGLDNENEQKIMVYDLGGGTFDVSIIEIGDGVIEVLSTAGNNRLGGDDFDQKVTDYILAEFKKQEGVDLSNDKMALQRIREAAEKAKKELSSATTTNINLPFITATADGPKHLDMNLTKAKFDELTHDLVEKTAEPVQRALSDAGLQASELSKVLLVGGSTRIPAVQDKVRQLTGHEPSKSLNPDECVALGASVQGGKLAGDAGAGDILLLDVTPLSLSIETMGGIATRLIERNTTIPTKKSQIFSTAADNQTAVDINVVQGERQFAKDNKSLGQFRLDGIPPARRGVPQIEVTFDIDANGIVNVSAKDLGTGKEQHITITAGSNMSDSEIDKAVKEAAEFEAQDKKRKEAIDARNDADSMVFQTEKAIEEVGDKLDANDKTAVEADLNALKDLIAKCNPEEMTDAQVADLKAAQEKLMTSAQKLFAKLYEQQGGAAGAGAGTAGAGPDMGNAGAAGGHDDDVVDADYKEV
;
A
#
# COMPACT_ATOMS: atom_id res chain seq x y z
N MET A 1 -12.36 -27.60 11.63
CA MET A 1 -12.43 -26.22 11.13
C MET A 1 -11.26 -26.02 10.20
N GLY A 2 -11.42 -25.29 9.10
CA GLY A 2 -10.30 -24.94 8.22
C GLY A 2 -9.28 -24.06 8.93
N LYS A 3 -8.07 -23.95 8.40
CA LYS A 3 -7.05 -23.04 8.92
C LYS A 3 -7.43 -21.59 8.64
N ILE A 4 -7.32 -20.72 9.66
CA ILE A 4 -7.47 -19.26 9.52
C ILE A 4 -6.08 -18.67 9.35
N ILE A 5 -5.83 -18.02 8.23
CA ILE A 5 -4.54 -17.39 7.97
C ILE A 5 -4.48 -15.96 8.53
N GLY A 6 -3.30 -15.54 8.94
CA GLY A 6 -2.99 -14.15 9.32
C GLY A 6 -2.30 -13.44 8.17
N ILE A 7 -2.82 -12.29 7.77
CA ILE A 7 -2.29 -11.51 6.65
C ILE A 7 -1.91 -10.12 7.13
N ASP A 8 -0.64 -9.75 6.92
CA ASP A 8 -0.20 -8.37 6.87
C ASP A 8 -0.35 -7.86 5.44
N LEU A 9 -1.36 -7.03 5.19
CA LEU A 9 -1.56 -6.35 3.92
C LEU A 9 -0.79 -5.03 3.92
N GLY A 10 0.52 -5.08 3.75
CA GLY A 10 1.40 -3.92 3.82
C GLY A 10 1.35 -3.01 2.59
N THR A 11 1.77 -1.75 2.73
CA THR A 11 1.82 -0.77 1.62
C THR A 11 2.80 -1.19 0.54
N THR A 12 3.99 -1.63 0.93
CA THR A 12 5.08 -2.00 0.02
C THR A 12 5.23 -3.50 -0.13
N ASN A 13 5.18 -4.24 0.98
CA ASN A 13 5.25 -5.70 1.02
C ASN A 13 4.14 -6.22 1.91
N SER A 14 3.59 -7.37 1.54
CA SER A 14 2.61 -8.12 2.32
C SER A 14 3.20 -9.45 2.78
N CYS A 15 2.68 -9.98 3.88
CA CYS A 15 3.14 -11.23 4.46
C CYS A 15 1.95 -12.09 4.88
N VAL A 16 2.06 -13.40 4.78
CA VAL A 16 1.03 -14.34 5.23
C VAL A 16 1.65 -15.37 6.18
N ALA A 17 0.92 -15.69 7.24
CA ALA A 17 1.33 -16.65 8.25
C ALA A 17 0.14 -17.52 8.70
N VAL A 18 0.44 -18.63 9.34
CA VAL A 18 -0.55 -19.57 9.88
C VAL A 18 -0.07 -20.16 11.20
N MET A 19 -0.99 -20.57 12.05
CA MET A 19 -0.66 -21.39 13.22
C MET A 19 -0.41 -22.83 12.79
N GLU A 20 0.77 -23.34 13.06
CA GLU A 20 1.18 -24.71 12.75
C GLU A 20 1.96 -25.31 13.91
N GLY A 21 1.52 -26.49 14.37
CA GLY A 21 2.16 -27.15 15.51
C GLY A 21 2.18 -26.32 16.80
N GLY A 22 1.20 -25.43 16.98
CA GLY A 22 1.10 -24.52 18.13
C GLY A 22 2.00 -23.28 18.05
N LYS A 23 2.60 -23.00 16.89
CA LYS A 23 3.47 -21.83 16.68
C LYS A 23 3.05 -21.06 15.42
N PRO A 24 3.16 -19.73 15.43
CA PRO A 24 2.95 -18.93 14.25
C PRO A 24 4.11 -19.14 13.26
N THR A 25 3.78 -19.43 12.01
CA THR A 25 4.75 -19.73 10.93
C THR A 25 4.45 -18.90 9.71
N VAL A 26 5.44 -18.17 9.20
CA VAL A 26 5.33 -17.43 7.95
C VAL A 26 5.35 -18.39 6.77
N ILE A 27 4.40 -18.22 5.87
CA ILE A 27 4.29 -18.97 4.62
C ILE A 27 5.14 -18.28 3.55
N ALA A 28 6.10 -19.01 2.96
CA ALA A 28 6.84 -18.53 1.81
C ALA A 28 5.95 -18.51 0.55
N ASN A 29 6.10 -17.48 -0.28
CA ASN A 29 5.40 -17.38 -1.56
C ASN A 29 5.95 -18.37 -2.61
N ALA A 30 5.32 -18.42 -3.78
CA ALA A 30 5.73 -19.30 -4.87
C ALA A 30 7.15 -19.00 -5.40
N GLU A 31 7.67 -17.80 -5.16
CA GLU A 31 9.00 -17.35 -5.50
C GLU A 31 10.06 -17.71 -4.44
N GLY A 32 9.64 -18.32 -3.31
CA GLY A 32 10.48 -18.73 -2.19
C GLY A 32 10.75 -17.62 -1.16
N GLU A 33 10.16 -16.45 -1.34
CA GLU A 33 10.34 -15.31 -0.45
C GLU A 33 9.28 -15.30 0.67
N ARG A 34 9.64 -14.75 1.83
CA ARG A 34 8.76 -14.68 3.01
C ARG A 34 7.82 -13.49 3.00
N THR A 35 8.06 -12.53 2.11
CA THR A 35 7.20 -11.38 1.85
C THR A 35 6.90 -11.29 0.35
N THR A 36 5.75 -10.73 0.02
CA THR A 36 5.28 -10.53 -1.35
C THR A 36 5.15 -9.03 -1.62
N PRO A 37 5.79 -8.48 -2.65
CA PRO A 37 5.60 -7.08 -3.01
C PRO A 37 4.12 -6.75 -3.25
N SER A 38 3.61 -5.69 -2.63
CA SER A 38 2.22 -5.21 -2.80
C SER A 38 2.07 -4.45 -4.11
N ILE A 39 2.41 -5.12 -5.21
CA ILE A 39 2.44 -4.57 -6.57
C ILE A 39 1.52 -5.41 -7.45
N VAL A 40 0.68 -4.73 -8.22
CA VAL A 40 -0.19 -5.33 -9.23
C VAL A 40 0.11 -4.70 -10.57
N ALA A 41 0.25 -5.48 -11.61
CA ALA A 41 0.42 -5.00 -12.95
C ALA A 41 -0.55 -5.68 -13.92
N PHE A 42 -0.94 -4.94 -14.95
CA PHE A 42 -1.77 -5.45 -16.03
C PHE A 42 -0.94 -5.50 -17.30
N THR A 43 -0.98 -6.64 -17.98
CA THR A 43 -0.33 -6.80 -19.28
C THR A 43 -1.14 -6.07 -20.35
N LYS A 44 -0.60 -5.94 -21.56
CA LYS A 44 -1.35 -5.36 -22.71
C LYS A 44 -2.59 -6.15 -23.08
N THR A 45 -2.66 -7.40 -22.70
CA THR A 45 -3.78 -8.32 -22.94
C THR A 45 -4.79 -8.35 -21.80
N GLY A 46 -4.55 -7.56 -20.72
CA GLY A 46 -5.48 -7.43 -19.60
C GLY A 46 -5.27 -8.43 -18.47
N ASP A 47 -4.23 -9.30 -18.54
CA ASP A 47 -3.97 -10.22 -17.45
C ASP A 47 -3.27 -9.54 -16.28
N ARG A 48 -3.39 -10.15 -15.12
CA ARG A 48 -2.91 -9.64 -13.85
C ARG A 48 -1.62 -10.32 -13.43
N LEU A 49 -0.64 -9.51 -13.07
CA LEU A 49 0.57 -9.94 -12.39
C LEU A 49 0.55 -9.39 -10.97
N VAL A 50 0.93 -10.18 -9.99
CA VAL A 50 0.95 -9.75 -8.59
C VAL A 50 2.28 -10.15 -7.95
N GLY A 51 2.81 -9.30 -7.09
CA GLY A 51 4.03 -9.57 -6.34
C GLY A 51 5.30 -9.34 -7.16
N GLU A 52 6.25 -10.25 -7.02
CA GLU A 52 7.55 -10.17 -7.67
C GLU A 52 7.47 -10.15 -9.21
N PRO A 53 6.59 -10.95 -9.87
CA PRO A 53 6.39 -10.83 -11.31
C PRO A 53 5.92 -9.43 -11.77
N ALA A 54 5.02 -8.80 -11.03
CA ALA A 54 4.58 -7.44 -11.31
C ALA A 54 5.71 -6.42 -11.12
N LYS A 55 6.55 -6.60 -10.11
CA LYS A 55 7.70 -5.76 -9.82
C LYS A 55 8.75 -5.83 -10.92
N ARG A 56 9.09 -7.02 -11.39
CA ARG A 56 10.15 -7.23 -12.41
C ARG A 56 9.86 -6.52 -13.73
N GLN A 57 8.61 -6.42 -14.15
CA GLN A 57 8.22 -5.78 -15.41
C GLN A 57 7.85 -4.29 -15.26
N ALA A 58 7.89 -3.74 -14.02
CA ALA A 58 7.44 -2.37 -13.73
C ALA A 58 8.16 -1.30 -14.56
N VAL A 59 9.43 -1.52 -14.87
CA VAL A 59 10.23 -0.60 -15.69
C VAL A 59 9.67 -0.50 -17.12
N THR A 60 9.29 -1.60 -17.73
CA THR A 60 8.80 -1.66 -19.11
C THR A 60 7.30 -1.45 -19.25
N ASN A 61 6.58 -1.45 -18.13
CA ASN A 61 5.12 -1.35 -18.08
C ASN A 61 4.65 -0.43 -16.92
N ALA A 62 5.32 0.71 -16.74
CA ALA A 62 5.07 1.61 -15.62
C ALA A 62 3.63 2.12 -15.53
N ASP A 63 3.00 2.40 -16.67
CA ASP A 63 1.62 2.93 -16.73
C ASP A 63 0.54 1.93 -16.29
N ARG A 64 0.85 0.65 -16.28
CA ARG A 64 -0.08 -0.42 -15.89
C ARG A 64 0.38 -1.16 -14.65
N THR A 65 1.35 -0.59 -13.93
CA THR A 65 1.88 -1.16 -12.69
C THR A 65 1.48 -0.28 -11.52
N ILE A 66 0.70 -0.85 -10.62
CA ILE A 66 0.13 -0.16 -9.46
C ILE A 66 0.95 -0.54 -8.23
N ARG A 67 1.40 0.48 -7.50
CA ARG A 67 2.14 0.37 -6.24
C ARG A 67 1.43 1.15 -5.15
N SER A 68 1.70 0.82 -3.91
CA SER A 68 1.28 1.58 -2.72
C SER A 68 -0.23 1.89 -2.67
N ILE A 69 -1.06 1.03 -3.29
CA ILE A 69 -2.52 1.23 -3.37
C ILE A 69 -3.18 1.35 -2.00
N LYS A 70 -2.56 0.80 -0.96
CA LYS A 70 -3.05 0.88 0.42
C LYS A 70 -3.21 2.33 0.89
N ARG A 71 -2.41 3.28 0.37
CA ARG A 71 -2.53 4.71 0.66
C ARG A 71 -3.85 5.33 0.16
N GLU A 72 -4.49 4.67 -0.82
CA GLU A 72 -5.76 5.12 -1.42
C GLU A 72 -6.98 4.35 -0.88
N MET A 73 -6.80 3.46 0.09
CA MET A 73 -7.90 2.73 0.72
C MET A 73 -8.87 3.69 1.40
N GLY A 74 -10.17 3.46 1.21
CA GLY A 74 -11.22 4.31 1.76
C GLY A 74 -11.38 5.66 1.06
N THR A 75 -10.84 5.82 -0.17
CA THR A 75 -11.02 6.99 -1.02
C THR A 75 -11.77 6.64 -2.31
N GLU A 76 -12.21 7.64 -3.06
CA GLU A 76 -12.85 7.46 -4.37
C GLU A 76 -11.85 7.25 -5.52
N TYR A 77 -10.57 7.10 -5.21
CA TYR A 77 -9.53 6.87 -6.19
C TYR A 77 -9.85 5.66 -7.07
N LYS A 78 -9.60 5.79 -8.36
CA LYS A 78 -9.78 4.72 -9.35
C LYS A 78 -8.54 4.62 -10.22
N VAL A 79 -8.03 3.42 -10.35
CA VAL A 79 -6.99 3.11 -11.35
C VAL A 79 -7.68 2.83 -12.67
N ASP A 80 -7.34 3.59 -13.71
CA ASP A 80 -7.86 3.35 -15.07
C ASP A 80 -6.85 2.52 -15.86
N ILE A 81 -7.23 1.33 -16.24
CA ILE A 81 -6.46 0.44 -17.10
C ILE A 81 -7.28 0.18 -18.36
N GLU A 82 -6.94 0.83 -19.45
CA GLU A 82 -7.58 0.68 -20.76
C GLU A 82 -9.10 0.89 -20.74
N GLY A 83 -9.56 1.85 -19.94
CA GLY A 83 -10.98 2.18 -19.78
C GLY A 83 -11.72 1.36 -18.73
N LYS A 84 -11.10 0.33 -18.16
CA LYS A 84 -11.62 -0.35 -16.97
C LYS A 84 -11.07 0.32 -15.70
N LYS A 85 -11.97 0.76 -14.84
CA LYS A 85 -11.64 1.45 -13.58
C LYS A 85 -11.67 0.47 -12.42
N TYR A 86 -10.55 0.39 -11.70
CA TYR A 86 -10.40 -0.45 -10.51
C TYR A 86 -10.35 0.40 -9.27
N SER A 87 -11.08 0.00 -8.23
CA SER A 87 -11.00 0.60 -6.91
C SER A 87 -9.75 0.13 -6.15
N PRO A 88 -9.31 0.84 -5.10
CA PRO A 88 -8.25 0.36 -4.21
C PRO A 88 -8.57 -1.01 -3.61
N GLN A 89 -9.83 -1.29 -3.31
CA GLN A 89 -10.30 -2.58 -2.80
C GLN A 89 -10.07 -3.72 -3.79
N GLU A 90 -10.40 -3.51 -5.08
CA GLU A 90 -10.18 -4.51 -6.13
C GLU A 90 -8.69 -4.79 -6.34
N ILE A 91 -7.85 -3.76 -6.36
CA ILE A 91 -6.39 -3.95 -6.48
C ILE A 91 -5.83 -4.66 -5.26
N SER A 92 -6.25 -4.29 -4.06
CA SER A 92 -5.84 -4.95 -2.81
C SER A 92 -6.33 -6.40 -2.76
N ALA A 93 -7.52 -6.68 -3.28
CA ALA A 93 -8.04 -8.05 -3.38
C ALA A 93 -7.16 -8.95 -4.26
N MET A 94 -6.57 -8.42 -5.33
CA MET A 94 -5.63 -9.18 -6.18
C MET A 94 -4.38 -9.60 -5.39
N ILE A 95 -3.88 -8.73 -4.51
CA ILE A 95 -2.77 -9.05 -3.60
C ILE A 95 -3.19 -10.14 -2.62
N LEU A 96 -4.38 -9.99 -2.00
CA LEU A 96 -4.93 -10.98 -1.07
C LEU A 96 -5.16 -12.33 -1.73
N GLN A 97 -5.62 -12.37 -2.98
CA GLN A 97 -5.76 -13.61 -3.76
C GLN A 97 -4.42 -14.33 -3.96
N LYS A 98 -3.35 -13.59 -4.27
CA LYS A 98 -1.99 -14.16 -4.38
C LYS A 98 -1.56 -14.78 -3.05
N LEU A 99 -1.72 -14.06 -1.93
CA LEU A 99 -1.35 -14.57 -0.60
C LEU A 99 -2.19 -15.79 -0.19
N LYS A 100 -3.50 -15.77 -0.50
CA LYS A 100 -4.39 -16.92 -0.32
C LYS A 100 -3.93 -18.12 -1.13
N GLY A 101 -3.62 -17.92 -2.41
CA GLY A 101 -3.13 -19.00 -3.28
C GLY A 101 -1.79 -19.59 -2.79
N ASP A 102 -0.86 -18.75 -2.31
CA ASP A 102 0.38 -19.20 -1.71
C ASP A 102 0.12 -20.03 -0.44
N ALA A 103 -0.82 -19.59 0.41
CA ALA A 103 -1.23 -20.31 1.60
C ALA A 103 -1.89 -21.66 1.27
N GLU A 104 -2.79 -21.70 0.29
CA GLU A 104 -3.43 -22.94 -0.18
C GLU A 104 -2.42 -23.94 -0.75
N ASN A 105 -1.43 -23.45 -1.50
CA ASN A 105 -0.34 -24.27 -2.04
C ASN A 105 0.53 -24.86 -0.92
N TYR A 106 0.83 -24.06 0.11
CA TYR A 106 1.62 -24.50 1.26
C TYR A 106 0.87 -25.51 2.12
N LEU A 107 -0.40 -25.24 2.42
CA LEU A 107 -1.23 -26.06 3.32
C LEU A 107 -1.78 -27.31 2.63
N GLY A 108 -1.87 -27.33 1.30
CA GLY A 108 -2.49 -28.40 0.54
C GLY A 108 -4.01 -28.46 0.68
N GLU A 109 -4.65 -27.42 1.23
CA GLU A 109 -6.09 -27.31 1.43
C GLU A 109 -6.61 -25.91 1.08
N LYS A 110 -7.92 -25.79 0.88
CA LYS A 110 -8.58 -24.51 0.61
C LYS A 110 -8.59 -23.63 1.85
N VAL A 111 -8.31 -22.35 1.64
CA VAL A 111 -8.34 -21.30 2.66
C VAL A 111 -9.51 -20.35 2.38
N THR A 112 -10.42 -20.26 3.32
CA THR A 112 -11.65 -19.44 3.19
C THR A 112 -11.75 -18.34 4.22
N GLU A 113 -10.90 -18.37 5.26
CA GLU A 113 -11.00 -17.46 6.40
C GLU A 113 -9.64 -16.79 6.69
N ALA A 114 -9.68 -15.51 7.09
CA ALA A 114 -8.49 -14.75 7.39
C ALA A 114 -8.69 -13.73 8.52
N VAL A 115 -7.58 -13.42 9.20
CA VAL A 115 -7.38 -12.19 9.97
C VAL A 115 -6.49 -11.27 9.15
N ILE A 116 -6.93 -10.04 8.89
CA ILE A 116 -6.19 -9.06 8.09
C ILE A 116 -5.81 -7.86 8.96
N THR A 117 -4.58 -7.38 8.81
CA THR A 117 -4.10 -6.24 9.60
C THR A 117 -4.31 -4.92 8.87
N VAL A 118 -4.44 -3.85 9.66
CA VAL A 118 -4.51 -2.47 9.20
C VAL A 118 -3.67 -1.58 10.10
N PRO A 119 -3.16 -0.44 9.61
CA PRO A 119 -2.56 0.57 10.46
C PRO A 119 -3.50 0.99 11.60
N ALA A 120 -2.95 1.23 12.78
CA ALA A 120 -3.78 1.61 13.93
C ALA A 120 -4.55 2.90 13.69
N TYR A 121 -3.97 3.83 12.93
CA TYR A 121 -4.54 5.14 12.61
C TYR A 121 -5.47 5.14 11.39
N PHE A 122 -5.80 3.95 10.83
CA PHE A 122 -6.83 3.85 9.79
C PHE A 122 -8.19 4.23 10.33
N ASN A 123 -8.89 5.08 9.57
CA ASN A 123 -10.28 5.43 9.83
C ASN A 123 -11.23 4.29 9.45
N ASP A 124 -12.49 4.43 9.83
CA ASP A 124 -13.54 3.43 9.58
C ASP A 124 -13.67 3.05 8.09
N ALA A 125 -13.66 4.03 7.20
CA ALA A 125 -13.75 3.82 5.75
C ALA A 125 -12.60 2.94 5.21
N GLN A 126 -11.38 3.15 5.70
CA GLN A 126 -10.21 2.37 5.31
C GLN A 126 -10.28 0.94 5.85
N ARG A 127 -10.81 0.75 7.06
CA ARG A 127 -11.04 -0.57 7.68
C ARG A 127 -12.09 -1.35 6.91
N GLN A 128 -13.22 -0.73 6.60
CA GLN A 128 -14.28 -1.37 5.81
C GLN A 128 -13.78 -1.73 4.41
N ALA A 129 -13.07 -0.82 3.74
CA ALA A 129 -12.47 -1.08 2.43
C ALA A 129 -11.50 -2.28 2.45
N THR A 130 -10.75 -2.46 3.55
CA THR A 130 -9.87 -3.62 3.74
C THR A 130 -10.68 -4.91 3.90
N LYS A 131 -11.78 -4.87 4.66
CA LYS A 131 -12.70 -5.99 4.80
C LYS A 131 -13.35 -6.38 3.47
N ASP A 132 -13.77 -5.39 2.68
CA ASP A 132 -14.34 -5.59 1.35
C ASP A 132 -13.31 -6.22 0.39
N ALA A 133 -12.05 -5.77 0.44
CA ALA A 133 -10.98 -6.38 -0.35
C ALA A 133 -10.77 -7.87 -0.01
N GLY A 134 -10.86 -8.24 1.27
CA GLY A 134 -10.84 -9.64 1.72
C GLY A 134 -12.00 -10.44 1.13
N LYS A 135 -13.22 -9.90 1.19
CA LYS A 135 -14.42 -10.52 0.63
C LYS A 135 -14.31 -10.72 -0.89
N ILE A 136 -13.81 -9.71 -1.62
CA ILE A 136 -13.55 -9.79 -3.06
C ILE A 136 -12.51 -10.88 -3.38
N ALA A 137 -11.49 -11.05 -2.50
CA ALA A 137 -10.49 -12.10 -2.64
C ALA A 137 -11.02 -13.52 -2.30
N GLY A 138 -12.28 -13.64 -1.91
CA GLY A 138 -12.89 -14.91 -1.51
C GLY A 138 -12.45 -15.38 -0.12
N LEU A 139 -12.20 -14.41 0.79
CA LEU A 139 -11.88 -14.63 2.18
C LEU A 139 -13.00 -14.09 3.07
N ASP A 140 -13.48 -14.89 4.01
CA ASP A 140 -14.25 -14.39 5.14
C ASP A 140 -13.27 -13.75 6.14
N VAL A 141 -13.41 -12.44 6.33
CA VAL A 141 -12.53 -11.67 7.21
C VAL A 141 -13.09 -11.70 8.62
N ASN A 142 -12.66 -12.68 9.39
CA ASN A 142 -13.16 -12.93 10.76
C ASN A 142 -12.78 -11.80 11.72
N ARG A 143 -11.64 -11.15 11.46
CA ARG A 143 -11.16 -10.04 12.26
C ARG A 143 -10.29 -9.08 11.43
N ILE A 144 -10.49 -7.78 11.64
CA ILE A 144 -9.51 -6.74 11.34
C ILE A 144 -8.76 -6.44 12.64
N ILE A 145 -7.43 -6.47 12.61
CA ILE A 145 -6.58 -6.20 13.78
C ILE A 145 -5.57 -5.10 13.43
N ASN A 146 -5.26 -4.23 14.39
CA ASN A 146 -4.25 -3.20 14.18
C ASN A 146 -2.83 -3.80 14.11
N GLU A 147 -2.00 -3.29 13.19
CA GLU A 147 -0.61 -3.74 12.98
C GLU A 147 0.22 -3.74 14.26
N PRO A 148 0.25 -2.66 15.08
CA PRO A 148 0.99 -2.67 16.33
C PRO A 148 0.43 -3.65 17.36
N THR A 149 -0.88 -3.88 17.38
CA THR A 149 -1.53 -4.87 18.25
C THR A 149 -1.14 -6.30 17.85
N ALA A 150 -1.10 -6.58 16.54
CA ALA A 150 -0.61 -7.85 16.01
C ALA A 150 0.86 -8.08 16.36
N ALA A 151 1.72 -7.05 16.20
CA ALA A 151 3.12 -7.14 16.58
C ALA A 151 3.31 -7.40 18.10
N ALA A 152 2.50 -6.75 18.95
CA ALA A 152 2.49 -6.98 20.39
C ALA A 152 2.04 -8.42 20.72
N LEU A 153 1.08 -8.97 19.99
CA LEU A 153 0.62 -10.34 20.14
C LEU A 153 1.74 -11.35 19.79
N ALA A 154 2.44 -11.12 18.67
CA ALA A 154 3.60 -11.94 18.31
C ALA A 154 4.71 -11.90 19.37
N TYR A 155 4.93 -10.72 19.96
CA TYR A 155 5.90 -10.54 21.05
C TYR A 155 5.42 -11.16 22.36
N GLY A 156 4.12 -11.02 22.69
CA GLY A 156 3.54 -11.41 23.98
C GLY A 156 3.45 -12.91 24.19
N LEU A 157 3.49 -13.73 23.13
CA LEU A 157 3.47 -15.19 23.26
C LEU A 157 4.62 -15.76 24.10
N ASP A 158 5.78 -15.09 24.07
CA ASP A 158 6.98 -15.52 24.78
C ASP A 158 7.23 -14.71 26.08
N ASN A 159 6.32 -13.78 26.43
CA ASN A 159 6.52 -12.81 27.52
C ASN A 159 5.25 -12.65 28.37
N GLU A 160 5.17 -13.41 29.47
CA GLU A 160 4.00 -13.43 30.38
C GLU A 160 4.05 -12.33 31.46
N ASN A 161 5.16 -11.63 31.63
CA ASN A 161 5.31 -10.62 32.67
C ASN A 161 4.55 -9.33 32.33
N GLU A 162 3.95 -8.71 33.35
CA GLU A 162 3.33 -7.39 33.23
C GLU A 162 4.36 -6.35 32.76
N GLN A 163 4.08 -5.68 31.64
CA GLN A 163 4.98 -4.71 31.06
C GLN A 163 4.23 -3.70 30.18
N LYS A 164 4.74 -2.47 30.15
CA LYS A 164 4.29 -1.40 29.25
C LYS A 164 5.30 -1.26 28.13
N ILE A 165 4.84 -1.45 26.91
CA ILE A 165 5.71 -1.38 25.71
C ILE A 165 5.25 -0.28 24.76
N MET A 166 6.19 0.25 24.01
CA MET A 166 5.88 1.06 22.83
C MET A 166 6.11 0.21 21.60
N VAL A 167 5.13 0.17 20.70
CA VAL A 167 5.30 -0.34 19.35
C VAL A 167 5.48 0.87 18.44
N TYR A 168 6.63 0.96 17.78
CA TYR A 168 6.99 2.00 16.84
C TYR A 168 7.03 1.36 15.45
N ASP A 169 5.98 1.59 14.67
CA ASP A 169 5.78 0.98 13.36
C ASP A 169 5.98 2.02 12.26
N LEU A 170 7.10 1.93 11.56
CA LEU A 170 7.38 2.74 10.38
C LEU A 170 7.45 1.83 9.15
N GLY A 171 6.32 1.72 8.49
CA GLY A 171 6.15 0.91 7.29
C GLY A 171 6.60 1.59 6.01
N GLY A 172 6.09 1.13 4.88
CA GLY A 172 6.34 1.74 3.56
C GLY A 172 5.55 3.03 3.34
N GLY A 173 4.33 3.13 3.88
CA GLY A 173 3.40 4.24 3.62
C GLY A 173 2.84 4.94 4.83
N THR A 174 2.92 4.32 6.01
CA THR A 174 2.32 4.80 7.24
C THR A 174 3.31 4.75 8.39
N PHE A 175 3.10 5.61 9.36
CA PHE A 175 3.78 5.61 10.64
C PHE A 175 2.75 5.53 11.77
N ASP A 176 2.84 4.51 12.61
CA ASP A 176 2.02 4.33 13.80
C ASP A 176 2.88 4.14 15.03
N VAL A 177 2.43 4.69 16.15
CA VAL A 177 3.01 4.42 17.47
C VAL A 177 1.89 4.10 18.43
N SER A 178 2.02 2.97 19.15
CA SER A 178 1.05 2.53 20.15
C SER A 178 1.74 2.24 21.47
N ILE A 179 1.11 2.66 22.56
CA ILE A 179 1.48 2.29 23.91
C ILE A 179 0.58 1.15 24.35
N ILE A 180 1.17 0.04 24.71
CA ILE A 180 0.47 -1.21 24.97
C ILE A 180 0.90 -1.78 26.33
N GLU A 181 -0.07 -2.19 27.11
CA GLU A 181 0.14 -2.94 28.35
C GLU A 181 -0.11 -4.42 28.09
N ILE A 182 0.85 -5.24 28.51
CA ILE A 182 0.78 -6.71 28.41
C ILE A 182 0.85 -7.25 29.84
N GLY A 183 -0.08 -8.09 30.23
CA GLY A 183 -0.10 -8.72 31.52
C GLY A 183 -1.34 -9.57 31.75
N ASP A 184 -1.26 -10.60 32.60
CA ASP A 184 -2.38 -11.45 33.01
C ASP A 184 -3.22 -12.03 31.84
N GLY A 185 -2.59 -12.33 30.70
CA GLY A 185 -3.29 -12.81 29.51
C GLY A 185 -4.08 -11.74 28.75
N VAL A 186 -3.82 -10.45 29.03
CA VAL A 186 -4.44 -9.31 28.35
C VAL A 186 -3.37 -8.51 27.61
N ILE A 187 -3.68 -8.10 26.40
CA ILE A 187 -2.95 -7.09 25.64
C ILE A 187 -3.91 -5.91 25.46
N GLU A 188 -3.64 -4.82 26.15
CA GLU A 188 -4.46 -3.62 26.14
C GLU A 188 -3.69 -2.46 25.49
N VAL A 189 -4.28 -1.86 24.46
CA VAL A 189 -3.78 -0.61 23.88
C VAL A 189 -4.23 0.54 24.75
N LEU A 190 -3.29 1.27 25.35
CA LEU A 190 -3.57 2.45 26.17
C LEU A 190 -3.78 3.69 25.31
N SER A 191 -2.98 3.83 24.25
CA SER A 191 -3.09 4.93 23.31
C SER A 191 -2.46 4.58 21.97
N THR A 192 -2.90 5.28 20.91
CA THR A 192 -2.29 5.21 19.58
C THR A 192 -2.25 6.59 18.95
N ALA A 193 -1.19 6.85 18.18
CA ALA A 193 -1.04 8.05 17.36
C ALA A 193 -0.28 7.68 16.09
N GLY A 194 -0.42 8.47 15.02
CA GLY A 194 0.23 8.11 13.77
C GLY A 194 0.16 9.19 12.71
N ASN A 195 0.71 8.83 11.55
CA ASN A 195 0.65 9.61 10.32
C ASN A 195 0.47 8.66 9.13
N ASN A 196 -0.68 8.71 8.49
CA ASN A 196 -1.04 7.83 7.36
C ASN A 196 -0.29 8.15 6.05
N ARG A 197 0.55 9.19 6.04
CA ARG A 197 1.34 9.62 4.88
C ARG A 197 2.81 9.85 5.24
N LEU A 198 3.37 8.98 6.08
CA LEU A 198 4.78 8.97 6.44
C LEU A 198 5.29 7.54 6.43
N GLY A 199 6.23 7.22 5.55
CA GLY A 199 6.79 5.88 5.44
C GLY A 199 7.96 5.79 4.47
N GLY A 200 8.43 4.58 4.21
CA GLY A 200 9.61 4.30 3.38
C GLY A 200 9.53 4.88 1.97
N ASP A 201 8.31 4.97 1.39
CA ASP A 201 8.10 5.57 0.07
C ASP A 201 8.49 7.06 0.04
N ASP A 202 8.28 7.77 1.15
CA ASP A 202 8.64 9.19 1.27
C ASP A 202 10.17 9.36 1.34
N PHE A 203 10.86 8.44 2.03
CA PHE A 203 12.33 8.37 2.01
C PHE A 203 12.86 8.10 0.60
N ASP A 204 12.26 7.15 -0.13
CA ASP A 204 12.62 6.85 -1.51
C ASP A 204 12.38 8.05 -2.43
N GLN A 205 11.30 8.80 -2.20
CA GLN A 205 11.00 10.00 -2.98
C GLN A 205 12.05 11.10 -2.76
N LYS A 206 12.51 11.33 -1.52
CA LYS A 206 13.59 12.27 -1.24
C LYS A 206 14.89 11.93 -1.98
N VAL A 207 15.24 10.65 -2.00
CA VAL A 207 16.42 10.17 -2.75
C VAL A 207 16.20 10.31 -4.25
N THR A 208 15.01 9.95 -4.75
CA THR A 208 14.62 10.12 -6.15
C THR A 208 14.77 11.57 -6.60
N ASP A 209 14.22 12.51 -5.83
CA ASP A 209 14.27 13.94 -6.13
C ASP A 209 15.72 14.46 -6.15
N TYR A 210 16.54 14.00 -5.21
CA TYR A 210 17.96 14.32 -5.17
C TYR A 210 18.70 13.80 -6.41
N ILE A 211 18.47 12.56 -6.82
CA ILE A 211 19.07 11.96 -8.02
C ILE A 211 18.68 12.76 -9.27
N LEU A 212 17.39 13.09 -9.42
CA LEU A 212 16.89 13.89 -10.54
C LEU A 212 17.54 15.26 -10.60
N ALA A 213 17.66 15.93 -9.44
CA ALA A 213 18.26 17.25 -9.35
C ALA A 213 19.76 17.23 -9.70
N GLU A 214 20.52 16.29 -9.16
CA GLU A 214 21.95 16.15 -9.45
C GLU A 214 22.20 15.75 -10.91
N PHE A 215 21.41 14.84 -11.47
CA PHE A 215 21.52 14.47 -12.88
C PHE A 215 21.24 15.65 -13.79
N LYS A 216 20.18 16.42 -13.51
CA LYS A 216 19.83 17.64 -14.26
C LYS A 216 20.96 18.69 -14.19
N LYS A 217 21.59 18.84 -13.02
CA LYS A 217 22.70 19.76 -12.82
C LYS A 217 23.96 19.33 -13.58
N GLN A 218 24.25 18.02 -13.63
CA GLN A 218 25.46 17.49 -14.27
C GLN A 218 25.32 17.38 -15.79
N GLU A 219 24.18 16.87 -16.26
CA GLU A 219 23.96 16.54 -17.65
C GLU A 219 23.06 17.53 -18.40
N GLY A 220 22.44 18.48 -17.71
CA GLY A 220 21.52 19.46 -18.30
C GLY A 220 20.17 18.85 -18.75
N VAL A 221 19.88 17.62 -18.36
CA VAL A 221 18.71 16.84 -18.82
C VAL A 221 17.74 16.62 -17.65
N ASP A 222 16.47 16.91 -17.89
CA ASP A 222 15.40 16.68 -16.93
C ASP A 222 14.71 15.32 -17.20
N LEU A 223 14.84 14.39 -16.27
CA LEU A 223 14.24 13.05 -16.34
C LEU A 223 12.86 12.95 -15.68
N SER A 224 12.33 14.03 -15.13
CA SER A 224 11.07 14.00 -14.37
C SER A 224 9.86 13.55 -15.20
N ASN A 225 9.93 13.70 -16.53
CA ASN A 225 8.87 13.31 -17.46
C ASN A 225 9.15 12.00 -18.20
N ASP A 226 10.31 11.38 -18.00
CA ASP A 226 10.66 10.08 -18.55
C ASP A 226 10.23 8.98 -17.54
N LYS A 227 9.07 8.39 -17.77
CA LYS A 227 8.47 7.42 -16.85
C LYS A 227 9.36 6.21 -16.58
N MET A 228 10.11 5.73 -17.57
CA MET A 228 10.99 4.58 -17.38
C MET A 228 12.27 4.98 -16.65
N ALA A 229 12.87 6.11 -16.99
CA ALA A 229 14.00 6.64 -16.23
C ALA A 229 13.59 6.87 -14.77
N LEU A 230 12.43 7.49 -14.55
CA LEU A 230 11.88 7.72 -13.21
C LEU A 230 11.66 6.43 -12.44
N GLN A 231 11.09 5.40 -13.08
CA GLN A 231 10.89 4.09 -12.44
C GLN A 231 12.22 3.44 -12.06
N ARG A 232 13.21 3.47 -12.95
CA ARG A 232 14.57 2.96 -12.66
C ARG A 232 15.25 3.72 -11.52
N ILE A 233 15.08 5.04 -11.48
CA ILE A 233 15.61 5.88 -10.39
C ILE A 233 14.93 5.54 -9.07
N ARG A 234 13.61 5.37 -9.03
CA ARG A 234 12.88 4.96 -7.82
C ARG A 234 13.36 3.61 -7.27
N GLU A 235 13.56 2.63 -8.15
CA GLU A 235 14.07 1.33 -7.75
C GLU A 235 15.52 1.42 -7.21
N ALA A 236 16.34 2.25 -7.83
CA ALA A 236 17.69 2.52 -7.35
C ALA A 236 17.70 3.29 -6.02
N ALA A 237 16.76 4.22 -5.83
CA ALA A 237 16.59 4.95 -4.57
C ALA A 237 16.20 4.02 -3.42
N GLU A 238 15.21 3.14 -3.63
CA GLU A 238 14.81 2.13 -2.65
C GLU A 238 15.98 1.19 -2.31
N LYS A 239 16.71 0.73 -3.32
CA LYS A 239 17.89 -0.11 -3.14
C LYS A 239 18.98 0.62 -2.33
N ALA A 240 19.28 1.88 -2.69
CA ALA A 240 20.24 2.70 -1.97
C ALA A 240 19.85 2.91 -0.50
N LYS A 241 18.58 3.21 -0.21
CA LYS A 241 18.04 3.29 1.15
C LYS A 241 18.33 2.02 1.96
N LYS A 242 18.06 0.86 1.36
CA LYS A 242 18.30 -0.44 2.01
C LYS A 242 19.79 -0.70 2.27
N GLU A 243 20.64 -0.42 1.30
CA GLU A 243 22.09 -0.61 1.42
C GLU A 243 22.71 0.33 2.47
N LEU A 244 22.28 1.60 2.53
CA LEU A 244 22.73 2.59 3.49
C LEU A 244 22.28 2.33 4.94
N SER A 245 21.38 1.36 5.15
CA SER A 245 21.08 0.87 6.50
C SER A 245 22.21 0.08 7.13
N SER A 246 23.15 -0.43 6.32
CA SER A 246 24.32 -1.20 6.79
C SER A 246 25.65 -0.66 6.27
N ALA A 247 25.66 0.08 5.16
CA ALA A 247 26.85 0.65 4.54
C ALA A 247 26.95 2.17 4.76
N THR A 248 28.16 2.71 4.69
CA THR A 248 28.39 4.16 4.80
C THR A 248 28.25 4.88 3.46
N THR A 249 28.33 4.15 2.35
CA THR A 249 28.22 4.66 0.98
C THR A 249 27.66 3.58 0.08
N THR A 250 26.85 3.95 -0.90
CA THR A 250 26.39 3.09 -2.00
C THR A 250 26.61 3.78 -3.33
N ASN A 251 26.81 3.00 -4.39
CA ASN A 251 26.89 3.49 -5.75
C ASN A 251 25.57 3.26 -6.48
N ILE A 252 25.03 4.32 -7.06
CA ILE A 252 23.84 4.30 -7.90
C ILE A 252 24.32 4.38 -9.34
N ASN A 253 24.27 3.26 -10.05
CA ASN A 253 24.72 3.15 -11.43
C ASN A 253 23.57 2.66 -12.32
N LEU A 254 23.08 3.55 -13.18
CA LEU A 254 22.02 3.31 -14.14
C LEU A 254 22.52 3.64 -15.54
N PRO A 255 23.17 2.68 -16.21
CA PRO A 255 23.65 2.88 -17.57
C PRO A 255 22.47 3.09 -18.53
N PHE A 256 22.68 3.92 -19.55
CA PHE A 256 21.66 4.25 -20.56
C PHE A 256 20.34 4.69 -19.91
N ILE A 257 20.42 5.67 -18.98
CA ILE A 257 19.23 6.17 -18.29
C ILE A 257 18.32 6.96 -19.24
N THR A 258 18.93 7.66 -20.19
CA THR A 258 18.23 8.36 -21.27
C THR A 258 19.16 8.56 -22.48
N ALA A 259 18.57 8.99 -23.59
CA ALA A 259 19.30 9.36 -24.80
C ALA A 259 19.02 10.82 -25.13
N THR A 260 20.06 11.60 -25.42
CA THR A 260 19.96 13.01 -25.80
C THR A 260 20.60 13.21 -27.18
N ALA A 261 20.49 14.44 -27.73
CA ALA A 261 21.21 14.80 -28.94
C ALA A 261 22.73 14.61 -28.80
N ASP A 262 23.37 14.52 -27.68
CA ASP A 262 24.82 14.30 -27.47
C ASP A 262 25.26 12.84 -27.21
N GLY A 263 24.38 11.86 -27.31
CA GLY A 263 24.64 10.43 -27.07
C GLY A 263 23.88 9.90 -25.86
N PRO A 264 24.09 8.62 -25.59
CA PRO A 264 23.50 8.01 -24.41
C PRO A 264 24.03 8.67 -23.16
N LYS A 265 23.15 8.93 -22.21
CA LYS A 265 23.48 9.44 -20.89
C LYS A 265 23.42 8.31 -19.86
N HIS A 266 24.35 8.34 -18.94
CA HIS A 266 24.48 7.36 -17.87
C HIS A 266 24.38 8.09 -16.54
N LEU A 267 23.66 7.50 -15.59
CA LEU A 267 23.66 7.97 -14.22
C LEU A 267 24.65 7.11 -13.44
N ASP A 268 25.69 7.73 -12.92
CA ASP A 268 26.65 7.09 -12.03
C ASP A 268 27.01 8.07 -10.92
N MET A 269 26.56 7.78 -9.71
CA MET A 269 26.80 8.62 -8.56
C MET A 269 26.90 7.83 -7.28
N ASN A 270 27.66 8.35 -6.33
CA ASN A 270 27.74 7.79 -4.99
C ASN A 270 26.80 8.57 -4.05
N LEU A 271 26.02 7.84 -3.27
CA LEU A 271 25.23 8.38 -2.18
C LEU A 271 25.82 7.91 -0.85
N THR A 272 26.20 8.86 0.00
CA THR A 272 26.69 8.56 1.35
C THR A 272 25.53 8.50 2.36
N LYS A 273 25.72 7.72 3.43
CA LYS A 273 24.77 7.68 4.55
C LYS A 273 24.53 9.10 5.13
N ALA A 274 25.58 9.89 5.28
CA ALA A 274 25.45 11.28 5.78
C ALA A 274 24.55 12.14 4.88
N LYS A 275 24.66 12.00 3.55
CA LYS A 275 23.79 12.72 2.61
C LYS A 275 22.36 12.19 2.64
N PHE A 276 22.18 10.88 2.74
CA PHE A 276 20.85 10.28 2.94
C PHE A 276 20.19 10.78 4.22
N ASP A 277 20.92 10.79 5.34
CA ASP A 277 20.43 11.28 6.63
C ASP A 277 20.05 12.78 6.54
N GLU A 278 20.85 13.61 5.84
CA GLU A 278 20.54 15.03 5.57
C GLU A 278 19.22 15.19 4.79
N LEU A 279 19.06 14.42 3.70
CA LEU A 279 17.89 14.50 2.81
C LEU A 279 16.59 14.07 3.51
N THR A 280 16.69 13.14 4.45
CA THR A 280 15.53 12.50 5.10
C THR A 280 15.30 12.97 6.54
N HIS A 281 16.11 13.92 7.02
CA HIS A 281 16.06 14.42 8.40
C HIS A 281 14.65 14.89 8.81
N ASP A 282 13.97 15.62 7.94
CA ASP A 282 12.62 16.11 8.21
C ASP A 282 11.59 15.00 8.37
N LEU A 283 11.76 13.86 7.66
CA LEU A 283 10.87 12.70 7.78
C LEU A 283 11.09 11.99 9.13
N VAL A 284 12.34 11.87 9.55
CA VAL A 284 12.68 11.30 10.86
C VAL A 284 12.12 12.19 11.98
N GLU A 285 12.26 13.52 11.88
CA GLU A 285 11.73 14.47 12.87
C GLU A 285 10.20 14.42 12.98
N LYS A 286 9.47 14.19 11.87
CA LYS A 286 8.00 14.05 11.88
C LYS A 286 7.50 12.89 12.74
N THR A 287 8.35 11.93 13.11
CA THR A 287 7.96 10.82 13.99
C THR A 287 7.88 11.24 15.46
N ALA A 288 8.51 12.35 15.83
CA ALA A 288 8.62 12.77 17.23
C ALA A 288 7.27 13.18 17.83
N GLU A 289 6.47 13.94 17.10
CA GLU A 289 5.17 14.43 17.60
C GLU A 289 4.19 13.29 17.91
N PRO A 290 3.96 12.28 17.02
CA PRO A 290 3.11 11.14 17.36
C PRO A 290 3.62 10.33 18.57
N VAL A 291 4.94 10.17 18.72
CA VAL A 291 5.52 9.49 19.90
C VAL A 291 5.19 10.23 21.18
N GLN A 292 5.38 11.54 21.20
CA GLN A 292 5.08 12.38 22.37
C GLN A 292 3.58 12.37 22.68
N ARG A 293 2.75 12.43 21.66
CA ARG A 293 1.29 12.40 21.79
C ARG A 293 0.83 11.07 22.37
N ALA A 294 1.33 9.93 21.88
CA ALA A 294 0.95 8.62 22.39
C ALA A 294 1.34 8.44 23.86
N LEU A 295 2.53 8.87 24.25
CA LEU A 295 2.95 8.85 25.66
C LEU A 295 2.07 9.75 26.53
N SER A 296 1.79 10.97 26.08
CA SER A 296 0.92 11.91 26.79
C SER A 296 -0.50 11.37 26.97
N ASP A 297 -1.08 10.80 25.89
CA ASP A 297 -2.44 10.24 25.90
C ASP A 297 -2.54 9.00 26.81
N ALA A 298 -1.45 8.21 26.93
CA ALA A 298 -1.36 7.09 27.86
C ALA A 298 -1.07 7.54 29.32
N GLY A 299 -0.77 8.81 29.54
CA GLY A 299 -0.38 9.33 30.86
C GLY A 299 0.96 8.81 31.35
N LEU A 300 1.88 8.43 30.45
CA LEU A 300 3.15 7.81 30.77
C LEU A 300 4.34 8.71 30.39
N GLN A 301 5.42 8.57 31.19
CA GLN A 301 6.74 9.06 30.80
C GLN A 301 7.48 7.97 30.01
N ALA A 302 8.37 8.34 29.11
CA ALA A 302 9.16 7.38 28.35
C ALA A 302 9.96 6.41 29.22
N SER A 303 10.41 6.84 30.41
CA SER A 303 11.14 6.03 31.38
C SER A 303 10.29 4.91 32.02
N GLU A 304 8.97 4.96 31.92
CA GLU A 304 8.05 3.94 32.43
C GLU A 304 7.82 2.81 31.44
N LEU A 305 8.31 2.97 30.21
CA LEU A 305 8.29 1.90 29.20
C LEU A 305 9.28 0.80 29.59
N SER A 306 8.83 -0.43 29.54
CA SER A 306 9.70 -1.61 29.71
C SER A 306 10.51 -1.88 28.43
N LYS A 307 9.93 -1.58 27.26
CA LYS A 307 10.53 -1.89 25.96
C LYS A 307 9.97 -1.03 24.83
N VAL A 308 10.77 -0.87 23.77
CA VAL A 308 10.32 -0.31 22.50
C VAL A 308 10.53 -1.36 21.41
N LEU A 309 9.45 -1.78 20.75
CA LEU A 309 9.47 -2.72 19.64
C LEU A 309 9.48 -1.95 18.32
N LEU A 310 10.36 -2.35 17.41
CA LEU A 310 10.43 -1.80 16.05
C LEU A 310 9.69 -2.70 15.09
N VAL A 311 8.76 -2.11 14.35
CA VAL A 311 7.94 -2.75 13.33
C VAL A 311 8.05 -1.96 12.02
N GLY A 312 7.85 -2.65 10.89
CA GLY A 312 8.00 -2.07 9.58
C GLY A 312 9.45 -1.93 9.10
N GLY A 313 9.66 -2.20 7.82
CA GLY A 313 11.00 -2.27 7.24
C GLY A 313 11.81 -0.97 7.32
N SER A 314 11.14 0.20 7.38
CA SER A 314 11.81 1.51 7.48
C SER A 314 12.43 1.78 8.86
N THR A 315 12.08 1.01 9.89
CA THR A 315 12.75 1.05 11.19
C THR A 315 14.18 0.50 11.16
N ARG A 316 14.58 -0.13 10.06
CA ARG A 316 15.98 -0.55 9.85
C ARG A 316 16.92 0.62 9.59
N ILE A 317 16.39 1.80 9.22
CA ILE A 317 17.18 3.01 8.99
C ILE A 317 17.84 3.45 10.30
N PRO A 318 19.18 3.58 10.36
CA PRO A 318 19.89 3.90 11.60
C PRO A 318 19.43 5.22 12.23
N ALA A 319 19.19 6.28 11.42
CA ALA A 319 18.73 7.57 11.91
C ALA A 319 17.35 7.46 12.62
N VAL A 320 16.48 6.55 12.18
CA VAL A 320 15.19 6.26 12.84
C VAL A 320 15.44 5.61 14.20
N GLN A 321 16.34 4.62 14.29
CA GLN A 321 16.69 3.97 15.55
C GLN A 321 17.33 4.94 16.55
N ASP A 322 18.19 5.84 16.07
CA ASP A 322 18.79 6.90 16.88
C ASP A 322 17.71 7.87 17.39
N LYS A 323 16.72 8.21 16.56
CA LYS A 323 15.59 9.05 16.97
C LYS A 323 14.75 8.38 18.06
N VAL A 324 14.47 7.09 17.94
CA VAL A 324 13.77 6.32 18.97
C VAL A 324 14.53 6.36 20.28
N ARG A 325 15.86 6.13 20.27
CA ARG A 325 16.70 6.25 21.48
C ARG A 325 16.63 7.64 22.11
N GLN A 326 16.69 8.67 21.26
CA GLN A 326 16.61 10.07 21.71
C GLN A 326 15.27 10.38 22.38
N LEU A 327 14.16 9.89 21.82
CA LEU A 327 12.80 10.17 22.31
C LEU A 327 12.45 9.37 23.55
N THR A 328 12.93 8.12 23.67
CA THR A 328 12.51 7.20 24.71
C THR A 328 13.55 6.92 25.77
N GLY A 329 14.83 7.16 25.48
CA GLY A 329 15.94 6.75 26.35
C GLY A 329 16.21 5.24 26.36
N HIS A 330 15.43 4.44 25.59
CA HIS A 330 15.55 3.01 25.50
C HIS A 330 16.28 2.56 24.24
N GLU A 331 17.07 1.49 24.35
CA GLU A 331 17.57 0.78 23.16
C GLU A 331 16.40 0.03 22.52
N PRO A 332 16.10 0.28 21.21
CA PRO A 332 15.01 -0.41 20.56
C PRO A 332 15.26 -1.93 20.48
N SER A 333 14.22 -2.71 20.79
CA SER A 333 14.29 -4.17 20.70
C SER A 333 14.36 -4.64 19.26
N LYS A 334 15.27 -5.57 19.00
CA LYS A 334 15.43 -6.26 17.72
C LYS A 334 15.00 -7.73 17.80
N SER A 335 14.19 -8.08 18.80
CA SER A 335 13.76 -9.47 19.03
C SER A 335 12.78 -9.98 17.98
N LEU A 336 12.03 -9.08 17.33
CA LEU A 336 11.11 -9.41 16.26
C LEU A 336 11.72 -9.08 14.89
N ASN A 337 11.36 -9.86 13.86
CA ASN A 337 11.59 -9.46 12.48
C ASN A 337 10.53 -8.41 12.11
N PRO A 338 10.91 -7.14 11.83
CA PRO A 338 9.96 -6.07 11.59
C PRO A 338 9.13 -6.22 10.30
N ASP A 339 9.51 -7.14 9.41
CA ASP A 339 8.79 -7.40 8.16
C ASP A 339 7.79 -8.57 8.29
N GLU A 340 7.83 -9.34 9.40
CA GLU A 340 7.05 -10.58 9.56
C GLU A 340 6.17 -10.59 10.80
N CYS A 341 6.55 -9.85 11.84
CA CYS A 341 5.91 -9.95 13.16
C CYS A 341 4.41 -9.62 13.14
N VAL A 342 3.98 -8.73 12.24
CA VAL A 342 2.58 -8.36 12.08
C VAL A 342 1.76 -9.55 11.55
N ALA A 343 2.23 -10.24 10.52
CA ALA A 343 1.56 -11.42 9.99
C ALA A 343 1.56 -12.58 11.01
N LEU A 344 2.67 -12.76 11.73
CA LEU A 344 2.75 -13.76 12.81
C LEU A 344 1.70 -13.49 13.89
N GLY A 345 1.57 -12.25 14.37
CA GLY A 345 0.56 -11.87 15.34
C GLY A 345 -0.87 -12.03 14.82
N ALA A 346 -1.11 -11.68 13.56
CA ALA A 346 -2.41 -11.92 12.91
C ALA A 346 -2.75 -13.41 12.84
N SER A 347 -1.74 -14.28 12.59
CA SER A 347 -1.96 -15.74 12.58
C SER A 347 -2.27 -16.31 13.96
N VAL A 348 -1.68 -15.74 15.03
CA VAL A 348 -2.04 -16.11 16.42
C VAL A 348 -3.50 -15.79 16.68
N GLN A 349 -3.96 -14.60 16.28
CA GLN A 349 -5.38 -14.23 16.40
C GLN A 349 -6.27 -15.17 15.57
N GLY A 350 -5.84 -15.58 14.38
CA GLY A 350 -6.52 -16.58 13.56
C GLY A 350 -6.59 -17.94 14.25
N GLY A 351 -5.49 -18.41 14.82
CA GLY A 351 -5.44 -19.65 15.59
C GLY A 351 -6.35 -19.64 16.82
N LYS A 352 -6.40 -18.50 17.53
CA LYS A 352 -7.36 -18.32 18.64
C LYS A 352 -8.81 -18.46 18.17
N LEU A 353 -9.18 -17.83 17.05
CA LEU A 353 -10.53 -17.92 16.47
C LEU A 353 -10.84 -19.36 15.99
N ALA A 354 -9.83 -20.09 15.52
CA ALA A 354 -9.94 -21.48 15.11
C ALA A 354 -9.94 -22.48 16.28
N GLY A 355 -9.57 -22.03 17.51
CA GLY A 355 -9.44 -22.89 18.69
C GLY A 355 -8.13 -23.69 18.73
N ASP A 356 -7.07 -23.20 18.08
CA ASP A 356 -5.75 -23.83 18.09
C ASP A 356 -5.10 -23.73 19.50
N ALA A 357 -4.68 -24.86 20.06
CA ALA A 357 -4.19 -24.95 21.44
C ALA A 357 -2.94 -24.11 21.76
N GLY A 358 -2.16 -23.72 20.75
CA GLY A 358 -0.95 -22.90 20.90
C GLY A 358 -1.18 -21.38 20.84
N ALA A 359 -2.41 -20.95 20.55
CA ALA A 359 -2.73 -19.53 20.39
C ALA A 359 -3.00 -18.80 21.73
N GLY A 360 -3.12 -19.55 22.84
CA GLY A 360 -3.40 -19.01 24.18
C GLY A 360 -4.78 -18.35 24.31
N ASP A 361 -5.14 -17.96 25.53
CA ASP A 361 -6.39 -17.25 25.84
C ASP A 361 -6.20 -15.73 25.96
N ILE A 362 -5.26 -15.16 25.20
CA ILE A 362 -4.92 -13.73 25.27
C ILE A 362 -6.13 -12.89 24.83
N LEU A 363 -6.60 -11.99 25.70
CA LEU A 363 -7.62 -11.00 25.37
C LEU A 363 -6.96 -9.76 24.74
N LEU A 364 -7.46 -9.35 23.58
CA LEU A 364 -7.04 -8.12 22.91
C LEU A 364 -8.07 -7.01 23.14
N LEU A 365 -7.61 -5.89 23.68
CA LEU A 365 -8.38 -4.67 23.85
C LEU A 365 -7.69 -3.56 23.04
N ASP A 366 -8.34 -3.14 21.97
CA ASP A 366 -7.84 -2.09 21.08
C ASP A 366 -8.57 -0.76 21.32
N VAL A 367 -8.18 0.32 20.68
CA VAL A 367 -8.77 1.64 20.85
C VAL A 367 -9.15 2.29 19.52
N THR A 368 -10.14 3.21 19.55
CA THR A 368 -10.40 4.08 18.41
C THR A 368 -9.33 5.17 18.30
N PRO A 369 -8.73 5.40 17.11
CA PRO A 369 -7.59 6.31 16.98
C PRO A 369 -7.98 7.79 17.03
N LEU A 370 -9.22 8.12 16.70
CA LEU A 370 -9.74 9.48 16.57
C LEU A 370 -11.10 9.62 17.25
N SER A 371 -11.38 10.82 17.76
CA SER A 371 -12.67 11.15 18.34
C SER A 371 -13.78 11.11 17.30
N LEU A 372 -14.98 10.67 17.71
CA LEU A 372 -16.19 10.62 16.91
C LEU A 372 -17.22 11.62 17.44
N SER A 373 -17.78 12.40 16.55
CA SER A 373 -18.66 13.52 16.85
C SER A 373 -19.83 13.57 15.88
N ILE A 374 -20.87 14.32 16.25
CA ILE A 374 -21.88 14.78 15.31
C ILE A 374 -21.83 16.31 15.18
N GLU A 375 -22.24 16.80 14.02
CA GLU A 375 -22.43 18.22 13.82
C GLU A 375 -23.66 18.71 14.57
N THR A 376 -23.49 19.75 15.34
CA THR A 376 -24.57 20.43 16.09
C THR A 376 -24.70 21.88 15.66
N MET A 377 -25.68 22.59 16.27
CA MET A 377 -25.97 23.98 15.92
C MET A 377 -24.72 24.87 15.91
N GLY A 378 -24.55 25.64 14.84
CA GLY A 378 -23.35 26.47 14.63
C GLY A 378 -22.16 25.75 13.97
N GLY A 379 -22.37 24.53 13.45
CA GLY A 379 -21.29 23.73 12.81
C GLY A 379 -20.29 23.15 13.79
N ILE A 380 -20.66 23.03 15.07
CA ILE A 380 -19.79 22.51 16.13
C ILE A 380 -19.76 20.99 16.07
N ALA A 381 -18.58 20.40 16.19
CA ALA A 381 -18.39 18.96 16.36
C ALA A 381 -18.58 18.59 17.85
N THR A 382 -19.76 18.04 18.19
CA THR A 382 -20.03 17.58 19.55
C THR A 382 -19.59 16.13 19.70
N ARG A 383 -18.59 15.90 20.55
CA ARG A 383 -17.97 14.58 20.75
C ARG A 383 -18.86 13.66 21.56
N LEU A 384 -18.99 12.42 21.08
CA LEU A 384 -19.63 11.31 21.82
C LEU A 384 -18.60 10.27 22.22
N ILE A 385 -17.62 9.99 21.38
CA ILE A 385 -16.54 9.05 21.69
C ILE A 385 -15.21 9.78 21.54
N GLU A 386 -14.42 9.76 22.61
CA GLU A 386 -13.08 10.35 22.62
C GLU A 386 -12.09 9.39 21.95
N ARG A 387 -11.01 9.92 21.36
CA ARG A 387 -9.90 9.10 20.90
C ARG A 387 -9.33 8.27 22.03
N ASN A 388 -8.73 7.15 21.71
CA ASN A 388 -8.20 6.16 22.65
C ASN A 388 -9.27 5.56 23.57
N THR A 389 -10.55 5.60 23.19
CA THR A 389 -11.59 4.82 23.85
C THR A 389 -11.45 3.35 23.45
N THR A 390 -11.39 2.44 24.44
CA THR A 390 -11.31 0.99 24.21
C THR A 390 -12.50 0.48 23.42
N ILE A 391 -12.24 -0.39 22.45
CA ILE A 391 -13.25 -1.03 21.61
C ILE A 391 -13.29 -2.56 21.84
N PRO A 392 -14.49 -3.19 21.69
CA PRO A 392 -15.77 -2.62 21.27
C PRO A 392 -16.39 -1.69 22.32
N THR A 393 -17.13 -0.67 21.85
CA THR A 393 -17.80 0.29 22.74
C THR A 393 -19.09 0.81 22.15
N LYS A 394 -20.01 1.20 23.04
CA LYS A 394 -21.30 1.81 22.68
C LYS A 394 -21.58 3.00 23.57
N LYS A 395 -21.84 4.17 22.96
CA LYS A 395 -22.18 5.40 23.71
C LYS A 395 -23.36 6.10 23.05
N SER A 396 -24.27 6.59 23.90
CA SER A 396 -25.45 7.34 23.48
C SER A 396 -25.50 8.71 24.14
N GLN A 397 -26.05 9.69 23.43
CA GLN A 397 -26.32 11.02 23.96
C GLN A 397 -27.64 11.55 23.37
N ILE A 398 -28.41 12.28 24.20
CA ILE A 398 -29.69 12.88 23.78
C ILE A 398 -29.43 14.29 23.25
N PHE A 399 -29.94 14.54 22.06
CA PHE A 399 -29.96 15.83 21.37
C PHE A 399 -31.38 16.28 21.16
N SER A 400 -31.57 17.48 20.61
CA SER A 400 -32.88 18.03 20.33
C SER A 400 -32.91 18.84 19.03
N THR A 401 -34.11 19.28 18.62
CA THR A 401 -34.28 20.13 17.43
C THR A 401 -33.77 21.55 17.67
N ALA A 402 -33.20 22.16 16.62
CA ALA A 402 -32.65 23.51 16.64
C ALA A 402 -33.69 24.62 16.33
N ALA A 403 -34.82 24.26 15.71
CA ALA A 403 -35.88 25.18 15.32
C ALA A 403 -37.26 24.69 15.79
N ASP A 404 -38.20 25.65 15.95
CA ASP A 404 -39.60 25.35 16.25
C ASP A 404 -40.25 24.60 15.08
N ASN A 405 -41.10 23.61 15.40
CA ASN A 405 -41.83 22.79 14.44
C ASN A 405 -40.95 22.03 13.45
N GLN A 406 -39.69 21.74 13.81
CA GLN A 406 -38.79 20.96 13.01
C GLN A 406 -39.20 19.48 13.03
N THR A 407 -39.54 18.93 11.87
CA THR A 407 -40.07 17.56 11.71
C THR A 407 -39.00 16.53 11.27
N ALA A 408 -37.79 16.97 11.04
CA ALA A 408 -36.63 16.12 10.67
C ALA A 408 -35.34 16.72 11.19
N VAL A 409 -34.35 15.87 11.40
CA VAL A 409 -32.96 16.26 11.71
C VAL A 409 -32.00 15.54 10.77
N ASP A 410 -31.00 16.26 10.28
CA ASP A 410 -29.89 15.70 9.55
C ASP A 410 -28.75 15.45 10.54
N ILE A 411 -28.26 14.24 10.59
CA ILE A 411 -27.15 13.83 11.43
C ILE A 411 -25.91 13.68 10.55
N ASN A 412 -24.97 14.61 10.66
CA ASN A 412 -23.67 14.56 10.04
C ASN A 412 -22.67 13.99 11.04
N VAL A 413 -22.13 12.81 10.74
CA VAL A 413 -21.15 12.10 11.57
C VAL A 413 -19.76 12.49 11.11
N VAL A 414 -18.93 12.96 12.05
CA VAL A 414 -17.58 13.42 11.75
C VAL A 414 -16.54 12.75 12.67
N GLN A 415 -15.33 12.60 12.16
CA GLN A 415 -14.19 12.01 12.87
C GLN A 415 -13.03 13.00 12.89
N GLY A 416 -12.42 13.22 14.04
CA GLY A 416 -11.27 14.09 14.22
C GLY A 416 -11.31 14.92 15.49
N GLU A 417 -10.28 15.76 15.69
CA GLU A 417 -10.06 16.49 16.93
C GLU A 417 -10.44 17.98 16.85
N ARG A 418 -10.89 18.45 15.67
CA ARG A 418 -11.21 19.87 15.46
C ARG A 418 -12.57 20.22 16.07
N GLN A 419 -12.72 21.47 16.51
CA GLN A 419 -13.95 21.94 17.16
C GLN A 419 -15.13 22.12 16.20
N PHE A 420 -14.88 22.37 14.91
CA PHE A 420 -15.91 22.53 13.91
C PHE A 420 -16.04 21.29 13.02
N ALA A 421 -17.27 20.92 12.70
CA ALA A 421 -17.54 19.73 11.90
C ALA A 421 -16.89 19.80 10.51
N LYS A 422 -16.89 20.97 9.88
CA LYS A 422 -16.26 21.19 8.56
C LYS A 422 -14.74 20.96 8.54
N ASP A 423 -14.08 21.08 9.69
CA ASP A 423 -12.64 20.91 9.83
C ASP A 423 -12.27 19.45 10.24
N ASN A 424 -13.26 18.55 10.28
CA ASN A 424 -13.13 17.14 10.59
C ASN A 424 -13.56 16.28 9.40
N LYS A 425 -13.21 14.99 9.41
CA LYS A 425 -13.64 14.05 8.40
C LYS A 425 -15.11 13.74 8.52
N SER A 426 -15.92 14.07 7.50
CA SER A 426 -17.26 13.55 7.42
C SER A 426 -17.21 12.05 7.10
N LEU A 427 -17.82 11.24 7.96
CA LEU A 427 -17.96 9.81 7.79
C LEU A 427 -19.24 9.44 7.06
N GLY A 428 -20.24 10.32 7.12
CA GLY A 428 -21.51 10.15 6.45
C GLY A 428 -22.60 11.01 7.07
N GLN A 429 -23.68 11.16 6.33
CA GLN A 429 -24.85 11.91 6.75
C GLN A 429 -26.13 11.09 6.53
N PHE A 430 -27.04 11.14 7.48
CA PHE A 430 -28.36 10.53 7.36
C PHE A 430 -29.43 11.39 8.02
N ARG A 431 -30.68 11.15 7.64
CA ARG A 431 -31.81 11.96 8.08
C ARG A 431 -32.84 11.16 8.89
N LEU A 432 -33.18 11.64 10.05
CA LEU A 432 -34.29 11.15 10.85
C LEU A 432 -35.52 12.03 10.61
N ASP A 433 -36.55 11.47 9.97
CA ASP A 433 -37.81 12.13 9.63
C ASP A 433 -38.95 11.73 10.56
N GLY A 434 -40.00 12.55 10.56
CA GLY A 434 -41.26 12.26 11.23
C GLY A 434 -41.23 12.51 12.73
N ILE A 435 -40.43 13.46 13.14
CA ILE A 435 -40.45 14.05 14.47
C ILE A 435 -41.75 14.90 14.58
N PRO A 436 -42.56 14.74 15.63
CA PRO A 436 -43.74 15.55 15.81
C PRO A 436 -43.40 17.05 15.94
N PRO A 437 -44.17 17.96 15.30
CA PRO A 437 -43.94 19.39 15.45
C PRO A 437 -44.02 19.80 16.92
N ALA A 438 -42.97 20.42 17.41
CA ALA A 438 -42.88 20.91 18.80
C ALA A 438 -41.98 22.14 18.85
N ARG A 439 -41.94 22.82 19.99
CA ARG A 439 -40.93 23.87 20.20
C ARG A 439 -39.54 23.30 20.17
N ARG A 440 -38.54 24.08 19.70
CA ARG A 440 -37.12 23.72 19.74
C ARG A 440 -36.72 23.25 21.15
N GLY A 441 -35.89 22.24 21.23
CA GLY A 441 -35.41 21.71 22.51
C GLY A 441 -36.39 20.73 23.20
N VAL A 442 -37.61 20.53 22.69
CA VAL A 442 -38.60 19.59 23.27
C VAL A 442 -38.41 18.15 22.75
N PRO A 443 -38.25 17.89 21.44
CA PRO A 443 -38.01 16.53 20.98
C PRO A 443 -36.71 15.97 21.55
N GLN A 444 -36.72 14.68 21.94
CA GLN A 444 -35.55 13.97 22.45
C GLN A 444 -35.09 12.98 21.41
N ILE A 445 -33.92 13.25 20.85
CA ILE A 445 -33.29 12.42 19.80
C ILE A 445 -32.06 11.80 20.39
N GLU A 446 -32.12 10.50 20.64
CA GLU A 446 -30.95 9.70 21.11
C GLU A 446 -30.08 9.35 19.91
N VAL A 447 -28.83 9.82 19.91
CA VAL A 447 -27.81 9.41 18.94
C VAL A 447 -26.89 8.44 19.62
N THR A 448 -26.74 7.27 19.01
CA THR A 448 -25.92 6.17 19.53
C THR A 448 -24.80 5.85 18.55
N PHE A 449 -23.58 5.81 19.05
CA PHE A 449 -22.41 5.26 18.36
C PHE A 449 -22.14 3.87 18.91
N ASP A 450 -21.99 2.90 18.00
CA ASP A 450 -21.69 1.50 18.29
C ASP A 450 -20.47 1.08 17.47
N ILE A 451 -19.34 0.87 18.12
CA ILE A 451 -18.07 0.48 17.48
C ILE A 451 -17.81 -0.98 17.78
N ASP A 452 -17.68 -1.79 16.73
CA ASP A 452 -17.38 -3.21 16.88
C ASP A 452 -15.89 -3.46 17.22
N ALA A 453 -15.57 -4.72 17.42
CA ALA A 453 -14.20 -5.13 17.70
C ALA A 453 -13.21 -4.92 16.52
N ASN A 454 -13.69 -4.69 15.31
CA ASN A 454 -12.88 -4.37 14.11
C ASN A 454 -12.66 -2.86 13.97
N GLY A 455 -13.26 -2.04 14.83
CA GLY A 455 -13.24 -0.60 14.76
C GLY A 455 -14.24 -0.03 13.74
N ILE A 456 -15.21 -0.82 13.28
CA ILE A 456 -16.25 -0.36 12.36
C ILE A 456 -17.36 0.33 13.15
N VAL A 457 -17.75 1.52 12.69
CA VAL A 457 -18.67 2.41 13.38
C VAL A 457 -20.06 2.31 12.78
N ASN A 458 -21.06 2.05 13.65
CA ASN A 458 -22.48 2.17 13.34
C ASN A 458 -23.06 3.34 14.14
N VAL A 459 -23.85 4.18 13.49
CA VAL A 459 -24.50 5.30 14.16
C VAL A 459 -26.00 5.20 13.94
N SER A 460 -26.77 5.29 15.02
CA SER A 460 -28.23 5.39 14.95
C SER A 460 -28.73 6.66 15.60
N ALA A 461 -29.88 7.15 15.13
CA ALA A 461 -30.62 8.24 15.73
C ALA A 461 -32.07 7.82 15.92
N LYS A 462 -32.58 7.97 17.14
CA LYS A 462 -33.94 7.58 17.54
C LYS A 462 -34.68 8.71 18.20
N ASP A 463 -35.84 9.03 17.69
CA ASP A 463 -36.79 9.90 18.40
C ASP A 463 -37.46 9.12 19.53
N LEU A 464 -37.16 9.48 20.77
CA LEU A 464 -37.69 8.82 21.96
C LEU A 464 -39.21 9.01 22.14
N GLY A 465 -39.78 10.07 21.54
CA GLY A 465 -41.21 10.35 21.61
C GLY A 465 -42.06 9.45 20.72
N THR A 466 -41.55 9.14 19.49
CA THR A 466 -42.29 8.32 18.51
C THR A 466 -41.75 6.91 18.39
N GLY A 467 -40.54 6.67 18.88
CA GLY A 467 -39.82 5.42 18.68
C GLY A 467 -39.24 5.22 17.27
N LYS A 468 -39.37 6.21 16.37
CA LYS A 468 -38.76 6.16 15.03
C LYS A 468 -37.25 6.20 15.14
N GLU A 469 -36.60 5.37 14.35
CA GLU A 469 -35.15 5.21 14.32
C GLU A 469 -34.64 5.17 12.89
N GLN A 470 -33.49 5.77 12.67
CA GLN A 470 -32.70 5.67 11.46
C GLN A 470 -31.26 5.34 11.87
N HIS A 471 -30.56 4.62 11.02
CA HIS A 471 -29.16 4.25 11.25
C HIS A 471 -28.35 4.39 9.98
N ILE A 472 -27.07 4.59 10.14
CA ILE A 472 -26.06 4.49 9.10
C ILE A 472 -24.93 3.59 9.62
N THR A 473 -24.58 2.59 8.86
CA THR A 473 -23.28 1.98 8.99
C THR A 473 -22.33 2.88 8.24
N ILE A 474 -21.26 3.31 8.87
CA ILE A 474 -20.32 4.20 8.22
C ILE A 474 -19.64 3.41 7.11
N THR A 475 -20.12 3.66 5.91
CA THR A 475 -19.51 3.18 4.68
C THR A 475 -19.11 4.44 3.96
N ALA A 476 -17.80 4.66 3.76
CA ALA A 476 -17.36 5.81 2.96
C ALA A 476 -18.07 5.78 1.60
N GLY A 477 -18.30 6.93 1.01
CA GLY A 477 -18.90 7.06 -0.33
C GLY A 477 -18.16 6.32 -1.44
N SER A 478 -16.99 5.76 -1.12
CA SER A 478 -16.13 4.92 -1.96
C SER A 478 -16.37 3.41 -1.82
N ASN A 479 -17.27 2.97 -0.94
CA ASN A 479 -17.50 1.55 -0.73
C ASN A 479 -18.31 0.95 -1.87
N MET A 480 -17.90 -0.24 -2.29
CA MET A 480 -18.63 -1.04 -3.25
C MET A 480 -19.93 -1.53 -2.61
N SER A 481 -21.03 -1.50 -3.36
CA SER A 481 -22.28 -2.13 -2.94
C SER A 481 -22.11 -3.64 -2.85
N ASP A 482 -22.94 -4.34 -2.09
CA ASP A 482 -22.91 -5.82 -2.01
C ASP A 482 -23.00 -6.45 -3.40
N SER A 483 -23.81 -5.88 -4.31
CA SER A 483 -23.91 -6.37 -5.68
C SER A 483 -22.63 -6.16 -6.51
N GLU A 484 -21.89 -5.08 -6.29
CA GLU A 484 -20.59 -4.84 -6.92
C GLU A 484 -19.51 -5.74 -6.34
N ILE A 485 -19.55 -5.99 -5.03
CA ILE A 485 -18.66 -6.96 -4.37
C ILE A 485 -18.93 -8.37 -4.92
N ASP A 486 -20.20 -8.82 -4.98
CA ASP A 486 -20.56 -10.14 -5.52
C ASP A 486 -20.15 -10.29 -6.99
N LYS A 487 -20.26 -9.23 -7.78
CA LYS A 487 -19.77 -9.22 -9.16
C LYS A 487 -18.25 -9.34 -9.21
N ALA A 488 -17.53 -8.57 -8.40
CA ALA A 488 -16.07 -8.63 -8.33
C ALA A 488 -15.57 -10.00 -7.83
N VAL A 489 -16.27 -10.63 -6.86
CA VAL A 489 -15.98 -12.00 -6.39
C VAL A 489 -16.14 -13.01 -7.52
N LYS A 490 -17.22 -12.92 -8.30
CA LYS A 490 -17.44 -13.83 -9.44
C LYS A 490 -16.38 -13.65 -10.52
N GLU A 491 -16.11 -12.40 -10.91
CA GLU A 491 -15.04 -12.09 -11.87
C GLU A 491 -13.67 -12.59 -11.37
N ALA A 492 -13.38 -12.44 -10.09
CA ALA A 492 -12.14 -12.92 -9.48
C ALA A 492 -12.00 -14.45 -9.54
N ALA A 493 -13.07 -15.20 -9.26
CA ALA A 493 -13.08 -16.65 -9.26
C ALA A 493 -13.02 -17.27 -10.68
N GLU A 494 -13.65 -16.62 -11.67
CA GLU A 494 -13.60 -17.06 -13.07
C GLU A 494 -12.20 -16.98 -13.65
N PHE A 495 -11.40 -16.01 -13.20
CA PHE A 495 -10.05 -15.78 -13.72
C PHE A 495 -8.95 -16.57 -12.99
N GLU A 496 -9.16 -17.03 -11.76
CA GLU A 496 -8.13 -17.71 -10.97
C GLU A 496 -7.56 -18.99 -11.66
N ALA A 497 -8.41 -19.76 -12.34
CA ALA A 497 -8.01 -20.97 -13.06
C ALA A 497 -7.32 -20.71 -14.41
N GLN A 498 -7.63 -19.59 -15.04
CA GLN A 498 -7.08 -19.21 -16.36
C GLN A 498 -5.79 -18.37 -16.25
N ASP A 499 -5.70 -17.53 -15.22
CA ASP A 499 -4.62 -16.56 -15.04
C ASP A 499 -3.22 -17.21 -14.95
N LYS A 500 -3.11 -18.38 -14.37
CA LYS A 500 -1.82 -19.06 -14.18
C LYS A 500 -1.18 -19.53 -15.49
N LYS A 501 -1.98 -20.02 -16.44
CA LYS A 501 -1.49 -20.46 -17.77
C LYS A 501 -1.31 -19.28 -18.74
N ARG A 502 -2.15 -18.29 -18.60
CA ARG A 502 -2.17 -17.11 -19.46
C ARG A 502 -0.98 -16.19 -19.22
N LYS A 503 -0.53 -16.14 -17.97
CA LYS A 503 0.50 -15.22 -17.47
C LYS A 503 1.82 -15.29 -18.26
N GLU A 504 2.41 -16.48 -18.38
CA GLU A 504 3.69 -16.64 -19.11
C GLU A 504 3.59 -16.32 -20.61
N ALA A 505 2.43 -16.63 -21.19
CA ALA A 505 2.17 -16.41 -22.61
C ALA A 505 2.14 -14.93 -22.94
N ILE A 506 1.55 -14.14 -22.06
CA ILE A 506 1.30 -12.72 -22.29
C ILE A 506 2.52 -11.87 -21.99
N ASP A 507 3.29 -12.23 -20.97
CA ASP A 507 4.58 -11.59 -20.70
C ASP A 507 5.48 -11.66 -21.94
N ALA A 508 5.65 -12.86 -22.50
CA ALA A 508 6.47 -13.06 -23.69
C ALA A 508 5.97 -12.25 -24.91
N ARG A 509 4.65 -12.11 -25.08
CA ARG A 509 4.09 -11.34 -26.18
C ARG A 509 4.25 -9.83 -25.99
N ASN A 510 4.04 -9.32 -24.78
CA ASN A 510 4.20 -7.90 -24.47
C ASN A 510 5.65 -7.43 -24.67
N ASP A 511 6.59 -8.24 -24.20
CA ASP A 511 8.01 -7.98 -24.40
C ASP A 511 8.36 -7.96 -25.90
N ALA A 512 7.76 -8.88 -26.67
CA ALA A 512 7.96 -8.94 -28.11
C ALA A 512 7.36 -7.72 -28.83
N ASP A 513 6.14 -7.30 -28.50
CA ASP A 513 5.49 -6.10 -29.06
C ASP A 513 6.27 -4.82 -28.72
N SER A 514 6.74 -4.69 -27.49
CA SER A 514 7.56 -3.56 -27.06
C SER A 514 8.87 -3.49 -27.85
N MET A 515 9.54 -4.63 -28.04
CA MET A 515 10.77 -4.71 -28.81
C MET A 515 10.56 -4.39 -30.29
N VAL A 516 9.46 -4.85 -30.90
CA VAL A 516 9.07 -4.49 -32.27
C VAL A 516 8.94 -2.98 -32.43
N PHE A 517 8.15 -2.35 -31.56
CA PHE A 517 7.92 -0.91 -31.61
C PHE A 517 9.23 -0.11 -31.45
N GLN A 518 10.06 -0.48 -30.49
CA GLN A 518 11.34 0.18 -30.25
C GLN A 518 12.30 0.03 -31.44
N THR A 519 12.33 -1.17 -32.04
CA THR A 519 13.21 -1.45 -33.20
C THR A 519 12.74 -0.70 -34.44
N GLU A 520 11.41 -0.62 -34.71
CA GLU A 520 10.86 0.17 -35.82
C GLU A 520 11.24 1.62 -35.72
N LYS A 521 11.01 2.21 -34.55
CA LYS A 521 11.35 3.62 -34.31
C LYS A 521 12.85 3.88 -34.47
N ALA A 522 13.69 2.95 -33.97
CA ALA A 522 15.13 3.05 -34.14
C ALA A 522 15.56 2.93 -35.62
N ILE A 523 14.90 2.07 -36.41
CA ILE A 523 15.15 1.97 -37.86
C ILE A 523 14.76 3.26 -38.57
N GLU A 524 13.63 3.87 -38.24
CA GLU A 524 13.19 5.16 -38.82
C GLU A 524 14.20 6.28 -38.52
N GLU A 525 14.74 6.33 -37.33
CA GLU A 525 15.61 7.42 -36.89
C GLU A 525 17.07 7.26 -37.33
N VAL A 526 17.60 6.06 -37.37
CA VAL A 526 19.05 5.80 -37.60
C VAL A 526 19.34 4.65 -38.57
N GLY A 527 18.32 4.00 -39.13
CA GLY A 527 18.52 2.83 -39.99
C GLY A 527 19.39 3.08 -41.22
N ASP A 528 19.43 4.30 -41.74
CA ASP A 528 20.28 4.69 -42.87
C ASP A 528 21.77 4.87 -42.50
N LYS A 529 22.10 4.86 -41.23
CA LYS A 529 23.46 4.94 -40.71
C LYS A 529 24.04 3.58 -40.37
N LEU A 530 23.26 2.51 -40.48
CA LEU A 530 23.71 1.14 -40.39
C LEU A 530 24.35 0.68 -41.70
N ASP A 531 25.25 -0.28 -41.58
CA ASP A 531 25.69 -1.05 -42.72
C ASP A 531 24.55 -1.87 -43.31
N ALA A 532 24.53 -1.99 -44.64
CA ALA A 532 23.42 -2.61 -45.34
C ALA A 532 23.12 -4.06 -44.89
N ASN A 533 24.13 -4.80 -44.50
CA ASN A 533 23.95 -6.17 -44.01
C ASN A 533 23.34 -6.21 -42.61
N ASP A 534 23.78 -5.30 -41.73
CA ASP A 534 23.22 -5.18 -40.39
C ASP A 534 21.75 -4.72 -40.46
N LYS A 535 21.45 -3.74 -41.30
CA LYS A 535 20.06 -3.28 -41.54
C LYS A 535 19.15 -4.39 -42.04
N THR A 536 19.61 -5.14 -43.05
CA THR A 536 18.85 -6.28 -43.60
C THR A 536 18.62 -7.38 -42.54
N ALA A 537 19.62 -7.67 -41.69
CA ALA A 537 19.47 -8.66 -40.62
C ALA A 537 18.45 -8.24 -39.56
N VAL A 538 18.50 -6.97 -39.12
CA VAL A 538 17.51 -6.41 -38.18
C VAL A 538 16.10 -6.43 -38.73
N GLU A 539 15.92 -5.99 -40.00
CA GLU A 539 14.60 -5.97 -40.66
C GLU A 539 14.04 -7.38 -40.85
N ALA A 540 14.88 -8.37 -41.16
CA ALA A 540 14.47 -9.77 -41.27
C ALA A 540 14.00 -10.34 -39.95
N ASP A 541 14.75 -10.13 -38.84
CA ASP A 541 14.39 -10.61 -37.52
C ASP A 541 13.19 -9.87 -36.95
N LEU A 542 13.06 -8.55 -37.21
CA LEU A 542 11.90 -7.75 -36.85
C LEU A 542 10.62 -8.28 -37.55
N ASN A 543 10.68 -8.55 -38.85
CA ASN A 543 9.54 -9.08 -39.59
C ASN A 543 9.17 -10.49 -39.08
N ALA A 544 10.16 -11.33 -38.78
CA ALA A 544 9.91 -12.66 -38.22
C ALA A 544 9.20 -12.59 -36.87
N LEU A 545 9.61 -11.66 -35.98
CA LEU A 545 8.96 -11.46 -34.69
C LEU A 545 7.53 -10.93 -34.87
N LYS A 546 7.31 -9.96 -35.77
CA LYS A 546 5.95 -9.47 -36.12
C LYS A 546 5.03 -10.56 -36.64
N ASP A 547 5.54 -11.43 -37.52
CA ASP A 547 4.76 -12.54 -38.05
C ASP A 547 4.38 -13.56 -36.97
N LEU A 548 5.23 -13.77 -35.98
CA LEU A 548 4.92 -14.59 -34.82
C LEU A 548 3.87 -13.94 -33.94
N ILE A 549 4.03 -12.66 -33.62
CA ILE A 549 3.05 -11.89 -32.82
C ILE A 549 1.68 -11.89 -33.50
N ALA A 550 1.63 -11.71 -34.83
CA ALA A 550 0.38 -11.70 -35.59
C ALA A 550 -0.35 -13.06 -35.59
N LYS A 551 0.39 -14.15 -35.40
CA LYS A 551 -0.17 -15.51 -35.29
C LYS A 551 -0.55 -15.90 -33.87
N CYS A 552 -0.16 -15.12 -32.88
CA CYS A 552 -0.42 -15.36 -31.49
C CYS A 552 -1.72 -14.64 -31.06
N ASN A 553 -2.76 -15.41 -30.81
CA ASN A 553 -3.95 -14.88 -30.14
C ASN A 553 -3.64 -14.81 -28.64
N PRO A 554 -3.66 -13.62 -28.01
CA PRO A 554 -3.33 -13.46 -26.59
C PRO A 554 -4.17 -14.36 -25.67
N GLU A 555 -5.38 -14.67 -26.08
CA GLU A 555 -6.32 -15.44 -25.29
C GLU A 555 -6.10 -16.95 -25.39
N GLU A 556 -5.35 -17.42 -26.39
CA GLU A 556 -5.22 -18.85 -26.73
C GLU A 556 -3.77 -19.26 -27.05
N MET A 557 -2.77 -18.55 -26.53
CA MET A 557 -1.37 -18.88 -26.80
C MET A 557 -0.99 -20.23 -26.17
N THR A 558 -0.31 -21.05 -26.96
CA THR A 558 0.26 -22.31 -26.52
C THR A 558 1.68 -22.13 -25.95
N ASP A 559 2.11 -23.06 -25.10
CA ASP A 559 3.48 -23.07 -24.55
C ASP A 559 4.57 -23.04 -25.66
N ALA A 560 4.30 -23.66 -26.82
CA ALA A 560 5.19 -23.64 -27.98
C ALA A 560 5.28 -22.23 -28.59
N GLN A 561 4.17 -21.51 -28.73
CA GLN A 561 4.17 -20.13 -29.25
C GLN A 561 4.91 -19.17 -28.30
N VAL A 562 4.82 -19.39 -27.00
CA VAL A 562 5.58 -18.64 -25.98
C VAL A 562 7.09 -18.85 -26.17
N ALA A 563 7.51 -20.09 -26.34
CA ALA A 563 8.92 -20.42 -26.58
C ALA A 563 9.45 -19.80 -27.89
N ASP A 564 8.67 -19.86 -28.97
CA ASP A 564 9.01 -19.27 -30.27
C ASP A 564 9.14 -17.76 -30.20
N LEU A 565 8.24 -17.08 -29.47
CA LEU A 565 8.30 -15.63 -29.26
C LEU A 565 9.57 -15.24 -28.49
N LYS A 566 9.89 -15.93 -27.40
CA LYS A 566 11.10 -15.67 -26.60
C LYS A 566 12.37 -15.86 -27.42
N ALA A 567 12.44 -16.92 -28.24
CA ALA A 567 13.58 -17.18 -29.08
C ALA A 567 13.76 -16.12 -30.20
N ALA A 568 12.65 -15.71 -30.83
CA ALA A 568 12.67 -14.66 -31.86
C ALA A 568 13.04 -13.28 -31.29
N GLN A 569 12.59 -12.99 -30.09
CA GLN A 569 12.92 -11.78 -29.34
C GLN A 569 14.42 -11.70 -29.00
N GLU A 570 15.01 -12.76 -28.50
CA GLU A 570 16.45 -12.85 -28.20
C GLU A 570 17.28 -12.65 -29.48
N LYS A 571 16.81 -13.21 -30.60
CA LYS A 571 17.45 -13.07 -31.91
C LYS A 571 17.42 -11.63 -32.41
N LEU A 572 16.26 -10.97 -32.35
CA LEU A 572 16.10 -9.56 -32.70
C LEU A 572 16.95 -8.65 -31.81
N MET A 573 16.99 -8.92 -30.50
CA MET A 573 17.81 -8.15 -29.57
C MET A 573 19.30 -8.22 -29.95
N THR A 574 19.76 -9.39 -30.38
CA THR A 574 21.14 -9.59 -30.80
C THR A 574 21.45 -8.84 -32.09
N SER A 575 20.61 -8.93 -33.11
CA SER A 575 20.81 -8.25 -34.40
C SER A 575 20.64 -6.72 -34.28
N ALA A 576 19.72 -6.23 -33.45
CA ALA A 576 19.43 -4.80 -33.26
C ALA A 576 20.42 -4.07 -32.33
N GLN A 577 21.38 -4.76 -31.72
CA GLN A 577 22.33 -4.14 -30.78
C GLN A 577 23.07 -2.93 -31.37
N LYS A 578 23.53 -3.04 -32.62
CA LYS A 578 24.21 -1.94 -33.32
C LYS A 578 23.26 -0.79 -33.70
N LEU A 579 22.00 -1.09 -34.02
CA LEU A 579 20.96 -0.11 -34.31
C LEU A 579 20.71 0.78 -33.10
N PHE A 580 20.53 0.17 -31.94
CA PHE A 580 20.30 0.93 -30.71
C PHE A 580 21.53 1.74 -30.28
N ALA A 581 22.73 1.21 -30.48
CA ALA A 581 23.96 1.97 -30.24
C ALA A 581 24.01 3.23 -31.11
N LYS A 582 23.64 3.13 -32.40
CA LYS A 582 23.57 4.27 -33.34
C LYS A 582 22.48 5.27 -32.99
N LEU A 583 21.32 4.80 -32.51
CA LEU A 583 20.24 5.65 -32.04
C LEU A 583 20.73 6.52 -30.85
N TYR A 584 21.42 5.93 -29.89
CA TYR A 584 22.01 6.64 -28.76
C TYR A 584 23.09 7.65 -29.20
N GLU A 585 23.92 7.31 -30.17
CA GLU A 585 24.90 8.23 -30.77
C GLU A 585 24.21 9.44 -31.46
N GLN A 586 23.05 9.26 -32.06
CA GLN A 586 22.33 10.33 -32.78
C GLN A 586 21.56 11.26 -31.86
N GLN A 587 20.88 10.71 -30.85
CA GLN A 587 20.11 11.52 -29.91
C GLN A 587 21.03 12.30 -28.96
N GLY A 588 22.33 12.11 -29.10
CA GLY A 588 23.32 12.71 -28.32
C GLY A 588 24.56 13.14 -29.07
N GLY A 589 24.46 14.11 -29.93
CA GLY A 589 25.64 14.71 -30.57
C GLY A 589 26.50 15.53 -29.62
N ALA A 590 27.78 15.14 -29.48
CA ALA A 590 28.94 15.85 -28.94
C ALA A 590 29.08 15.98 -27.41
N ALA A 591 29.62 14.94 -26.75
CA ALA A 591 30.90 15.00 -26.04
C ALA A 591 31.12 13.79 -25.12
N GLY A 592 32.17 13.04 -25.35
CA GLY A 592 32.89 12.29 -24.34
C GLY A 592 32.68 10.79 -24.29
N ALA A 593 33.65 10.11 -24.89
CA ALA A 593 33.82 8.68 -24.87
C ALA A 593 33.95 8.08 -23.47
N GLY A 594 33.30 6.95 -23.27
CA GLY A 594 33.54 6.07 -22.14
C GLY A 594 32.78 4.76 -22.30
N ALA A 595 33.51 3.71 -22.61
CA ALA A 595 33.01 2.36 -22.82
C ALA A 595 32.34 1.76 -21.58
N GLY A 596 31.22 1.12 -21.75
CA GLY A 596 30.60 0.30 -20.71
C GLY A 596 29.49 -0.56 -21.29
N THR A 597 29.62 -1.82 -21.14
CA THR A 597 28.88 -2.92 -21.74
C THR A 597 27.52 -3.19 -21.14
N ALA A 598 26.59 -3.51 -22.00
CA ALA A 598 25.49 -4.46 -21.89
C ALA A 598 24.28 -4.18 -20.98
N GLY A 599 23.13 -4.11 -21.60
CA GLY A 599 21.95 -4.79 -21.08
C GLY A 599 20.80 -3.95 -20.60
N ALA A 600 20.49 -2.84 -21.26
CA ALA A 600 19.13 -2.31 -21.17
C ALA A 600 18.75 -1.69 -22.50
N GLY A 601 17.68 -2.18 -23.09
CA GLY A 601 17.10 -1.59 -24.30
C GLY A 601 16.65 -0.15 -24.04
N PRO A 602 16.65 0.70 -25.06
CA PRO A 602 16.21 2.08 -24.90
C PRO A 602 14.73 2.16 -24.60
N ASP A 603 14.40 2.88 -23.55
CA ASP A 603 13.04 3.34 -23.36
C ASP A 603 12.77 4.57 -24.21
N MET A 604 11.77 4.44 -25.00
CA MET A 604 11.25 5.47 -25.84
C MET A 604 9.87 5.91 -25.33
N GLY A 605 9.88 6.47 -24.11
CA GLY A 605 8.67 7.00 -23.48
C GLY A 605 7.97 8.05 -24.35
N ASN A 606 6.71 7.81 -24.62
CA ASN A 606 5.82 8.73 -25.29
C ASN A 606 5.50 9.91 -24.36
N ALA A 607 5.81 11.13 -24.77
CA ALA A 607 5.45 12.35 -24.07
C ALA A 607 3.94 12.59 -24.12
N GLY A 608 3.23 12.17 -23.08
CA GLY A 608 1.84 12.57 -22.82
C GLY A 608 1.80 13.56 -21.67
N ALA A 609 1.12 14.66 -21.85
CA ALA A 609 1.03 15.78 -20.93
C ALA A 609 0.66 15.36 -19.50
N ALA A 610 1.56 15.62 -18.55
CA ALA A 610 1.30 15.48 -17.13
C ALA A 610 0.69 16.77 -16.60
N GLY A 611 -0.52 16.67 -16.04
CA GLY A 611 -1.01 17.65 -15.09
C GLY A 611 -0.26 17.46 -13.78
N GLY A 612 0.45 18.50 -13.34
CA GLY A 612 1.12 18.49 -12.06
C GLY A 612 0.11 18.35 -10.91
N HIS A 613 0.36 17.44 -10.03
CA HIS A 613 -0.20 17.46 -8.70
C HIS A 613 0.90 17.97 -7.76
N ASP A 614 0.66 19.15 -7.22
CA ASP A 614 1.29 19.59 -5.98
C ASP A 614 0.72 18.71 -4.87
N ASP A 615 1.53 17.79 -4.37
CA ASP A 615 1.25 17.07 -3.14
C ASP A 615 1.58 17.98 -1.94
N ASP A 616 0.70 18.92 -1.68
CA ASP A 616 0.62 19.51 -0.35
C ASP A 616 -0.04 18.50 0.58
N VAL A 617 0.77 17.99 1.49
CA VAL A 617 0.31 17.20 2.63
C VAL A 617 -0.53 18.11 3.52
N VAL A 618 -1.82 18.06 3.34
CA VAL A 618 -2.76 18.68 4.25
C VAL A 618 -3.27 17.59 5.16
N ASP A 619 -2.96 17.73 6.44
CA ASP A 619 -3.68 17.05 7.51
C ASP A 619 -5.18 17.15 7.24
N ALA A 620 -5.81 16.04 6.91
CA ALA A 620 -7.25 15.84 6.81
C ALA A 620 -8.07 17.07 6.37
N ASP A 621 -7.64 17.77 5.32
CA ASP A 621 -8.42 18.84 4.75
C ASP A 621 -9.46 18.28 3.79
N TYR A 622 -10.69 18.48 4.13
CA TYR A 622 -11.87 18.12 3.36
C TYR A 622 -12.18 19.22 2.37
N LYS A 623 -12.24 18.87 1.11
CA LYS A 623 -12.94 19.72 0.15
C LYS A 623 -14.41 19.69 0.49
N GLU A 624 -14.98 20.87 0.74
CA GLU A 624 -16.42 21.11 0.73
C GLU A 624 -17.00 20.63 -0.61
N VAL A 625 -18.07 19.88 -0.52
CA VAL A 625 -18.99 19.67 -1.63
C VAL A 625 -20.12 20.67 -1.50
#